data_a7b66c1763dc8e9050eb2709705b0f9a
#
_entry.id   a7b66c1763dc8e9050eb2709705b0f9a
#
_cell.length_a   1.000
_cell.length_b   1.000
_cell.length_c   1.000
_cell.angle_alpha   90.00
_cell.angle_beta   90.00
_cell.angle_gamma   90.00
#
_symmetry.space_group_name_H-M   'P 1'
#
loop_
_entity.id
_entity.type
_entity.pdbx_description
1 polymer ?
#
loop_
_entity_poly.entity_id
_entity_poly.type
_entity_poly.pdbx_seq_one_letter_code
_entity_poly.pdbx_strand_id
1 'polypeptide(L)'
;MFAAERRQLILEMVRANGAVSLRELARVVQTSEVTVRRDVRALEAEGLLDRRHGGAVLPGGFTRESGFPQKSHLATAEKTAIADVAASLVDEGEAIVVGAGTTTQELARRLARVPGLTVVTNSLLVAQALAHANRVEVVMTGGTLRGSNYALVGSGAEQSLQGLRVSRAFLSGSGLTAERGLSTSNMLSASVDRALVQAAAEVVVLADHTKLGTDTMFQTVPTDVITRLVTDEPPAHDERAATELQALADQGVQIAVAGTGAPAHGGEQPHPPGGRPRRDLPLPGQRGRMPGGQFRGGPGGPGGALTNEVLAPERTARVADMRRR
;
A
#
# COMPACT_ATOMS: atom_id res chain seq x y z
N MET A 1 -9.15 25.28 -32.56
CA MET A 1 -9.93 25.36 -31.31
C MET A 1 -9.85 26.78 -30.78
N PHE A 2 -11.00 27.41 -30.54
CA PHE A 2 -11.08 28.76 -29.97
C PHE A 2 -10.65 28.77 -28.50
N ALA A 3 -10.21 29.93 -27.99
CA ALA A 3 -9.70 30.04 -26.62
C ALA A 3 -10.74 29.64 -25.55
N ALA A 4 -12.02 29.98 -25.78
CA ALA A 4 -13.10 29.62 -24.86
C ALA A 4 -13.34 28.11 -24.82
N GLU A 5 -13.41 27.43 -25.95
CA GLU A 5 -13.56 25.98 -26.06
C GLU A 5 -12.39 25.25 -25.40
N ARG A 6 -11.16 25.75 -25.63
CA ARG A 6 -9.95 25.20 -25.03
C ARG A 6 -9.94 25.31 -23.51
N ARG A 7 -10.34 26.47 -22.97
CA ARG A 7 -10.48 26.67 -21.52
C ARG A 7 -11.56 25.79 -20.91
N GLN A 8 -12.68 25.62 -21.62
CA GLN A 8 -13.74 24.73 -21.18
C GLN A 8 -13.23 23.28 -21.09
N LEU A 9 -12.51 22.81 -22.10
CA LEU A 9 -11.95 21.48 -22.13
C LEU A 9 -10.88 21.28 -21.02
N ILE A 10 -10.03 22.29 -20.79
CA ILE A 10 -9.07 22.29 -19.67
C ILE A 10 -9.83 22.16 -18.34
N LEU A 11 -10.89 22.94 -18.14
CA LEU A 11 -11.69 22.89 -16.91
C LEU A 11 -12.37 21.53 -16.70
N GLU A 12 -12.92 20.94 -17.75
CA GLU A 12 -13.53 19.61 -17.72
C GLU A 12 -12.49 18.53 -17.37
N MET A 13 -11.31 18.59 -17.99
CA MET A 13 -10.22 17.67 -17.65
C MET A 13 -9.78 17.77 -16.19
N VAL A 14 -9.65 19.00 -15.67
CA VAL A 14 -9.25 19.20 -14.28
C VAL A 14 -10.39 18.78 -13.34
N ARG A 15 -11.66 19.00 -13.71
CA ARG A 15 -12.81 18.50 -12.94
C ARG A 15 -12.88 16.99 -12.91
N ALA A 16 -12.61 16.34 -14.03
CA ALA A 16 -12.62 14.88 -14.14
C ALA A 16 -11.46 14.23 -13.37
N ASN A 17 -10.28 14.84 -13.42
CA ASN A 17 -9.04 14.23 -12.92
C ASN A 17 -8.54 14.83 -11.57
N GLY A 18 -9.16 15.93 -11.08
CA GLY A 18 -8.79 16.62 -9.86
C GLY A 18 -7.51 17.47 -10.00
N ALA A 19 -6.50 16.95 -10.67
CA ALA A 19 -5.24 17.62 -11.03
C ALA A 19 -4.75 17.13 -12.39
N VAL A 20 -4.23 18.01 -13.23
CA VAL A 20 -3.69 17.67 -14.56
C VAL A 20 -2.46 18.50 -14.83
N SER A 21 -1.39 17.89 -15.37
CA SER A 21 -0.15 18.59 -15.73
C SER A 21 -0.35 19.51 -16.94
N LEU A 22 0.41 20.61 -17.02
CA LEU A 22 0.39 21.52 -18.19
C LEU A 22 0.72 20.77 -19.48
N ARG A 23 1.64 19.81 -19.41
CA ARG A 23 2.06 18.99 -20.56
C ARG A 23 0.92 18.11 -21.06
N GLU A 24 0.20 17.47 -20.17
CA GLU A 24 -0.94 16.62 -20.51
C GLU A 24 -2.08 17.45 -21.09
N LEU A 25 -2.40 18.59 -20.46
CA LEU A 25 -3.34 19.56 -20.99
C LEU A 25 -2.95 20.00 -22.39
N ALA A 26 -1.66 20.36 -22.62
CA ALA A 26 -1.15 20.80 -23.91
C ALA A 26 -1.33 19.72 -25.00
N ARG A 27 -1.09 18.46 -24.66
CA ARG A 27 -1.27 17.32 -25.57
C ARG A 27 -2.73 17.14 -25.96
N VAL A 28 -3.66 17.19 -24.99
CA VAL A 28 -5.09 16.96 -25.26
C VAL A 28 -5.73 18.11 -26.01
N VAL A 29 -5.41 19.34 -25.62
CA VAL A 29 -5.94 20.53 -26.33
C VAL A 29 -5.13 20.91 -27.58
N GLN A 30 -4.13 20.10 -27.93
CA GLN A 30 -3.28 20.23 -29.13
C GLN A 30 -2.67 21.63 -29.29
N THR A 31 -2.05 22.14 -28.22
CA THR A 31 -1.39 23.45 -28.22
C THR A 31 -0.10 23.43 -27.41
N SER A 32 0.67 24.54 -27.41
CA SER A 32 1.88 24.62 -26.61
C SER A 32 1.58 24.75 -25.10
N GLU A 33 2.49 24.27 -24.25
CA GLU A 33 2.41 24.47 -22.80
C GLU A 33 2.35 25.95 -22.40
N VAL A 34 2.98 26.82 -23.17
CA VAL A 34 2.93 28.28 -22.96
C VAL A 34 1.49 28.80 -23.11
N THR A 35 0.77 28.33 -24.14
CA THR A 35 -0.63 28.69 -24.36
C THR A 35 -1.50 28.15 -23.24
N VAL A 36 -1.33 26.87 -22.85
CA VAL A 36 -2.06 26.26 -21.73
C VAL A 36 -1.80 26.99 -20.43
N ARG A 37 -0.55 27.37 -20.17
CA ARG A 37 -0.19 28.14 -18.97
C ARG A 37 -0.92 29.48 -18.91
N ARG A 38 -1.14 30.14 -20.08
CA ARG A 38 -1.92 31.37 -20.17
C ARG A 38 -3.42 31.10 -19.91
N ASP A 39 -3.96 30.03 -20.48
CA ASP A 39 -5.38 29.66 -20.27
C ASP A 39 -5.66 29.25 -18.82
N VAL A 40 -4.77 28.49 -18.20
CA VAL A 40 -4.87 28.12 -16.76
C VAL A 40 -4.79 29.36 -15.87
N ARG A 41 -3.94 30.35 -16.20
CA ARG A 41 -3.90 31.64 -15.47
C ARG A 41 -5.23 32.41 -15.59
N ALA A 42 -5.86 32.37 -16.75
CA ALA A 42 -7.16 33.02 -16.91
C ALA A 42 -8.25 32.34 -16.08
N LEU A 43 -8.28 31.01 -16.09
CA LEU A 43 -9.22 30.22 -15.26
C LEU A 43 -8.94 30.36 -13.75
N GLU A 44 -7.68 30.52 -13.36
CA GLU A 44 -7.27 30.84 -11.98
C GLU A 44 -7.78 32.22 -11.55
N ALA A 45 -7.65 33.23 -12.42
CA ALA A 45 -8.17 34.57 -12.17
C ALA A 45 -9.70 34.62 -12.05
N GLU A 46 -10.40 33.71 -12.73
CA GLU A 46 -11.85 33.50 -12.62
C GLU A 46 -12.26 32.64 -11.41
N GLY A 47 -11.27 32.15 -10.61
CA GLY A 47 -11.50 31.29 -9.46
C GLY A 47 -11.99 29.87 -9.80
N LEU A 48 -11.86 29.46 -11.06
CA LEU A 48 -12.34 28.16 -11.55
C LEU A 48 -11.30 27.05 -11.39
N LEU A 49 -10.03 27.40 -11.29
CA LEU A 49 -8.87 26.51 -11.08
C LEU A 49 -7.88 27.17 -10.12
N ASP A 50 -7.08 26.36 -9.45
CA ASP A 50 -5.83 26.78 -8.81
C ASP A 50 -4.66 26.29 -9.64
N ARG A 51 -3.63 27.14 -9.81
CA ARG A 51 -2.39 26.73 -10.45
C ARG A 51 -1.44 26.16 -9.42
N ARG A 52 -0.90 24.99 -9.70
CA ARG A 52 0.19 24.37 -8.93
C ARG A 52 1.41 24.19 -9.82
N HIS A 53 2.57 23.91 -9.20
CA HIS A 53 3.82 23.71 -9.93
C HIS A 53 3.64 22.68 -11.05
N GLY A 54 3.70 23.14 -12.31
CA GLY A 54 3.59 22.28 -13.49
C GLY A 54 2.17 21.80 -13.88
N GLY A 55 1.09 22.24 -13.19
CA GLY A 55 -0.26 21.77 -13.48
C GLY A 55 -1.39 22.71 -13.04
N ALA A 56 -2.61 22.27 -13.23
CA ALA A 56 -3.85 22.90 -12.77
C ALA A 56 -4.65 21.95 -11.89
N VAL A 57 -5.28 22.49 -10.82
CA VAL A 57 -6.11 21.75 -9.86
C VAL A 57 -7.41 22.51 -9.62
N LEU A 58 -8.42 21.84 -9.06
CA LEU A 58 -9.64 22.52 -8.64
C LEU A 58 -9.38 23.47 -7.47
N PRO A 59 -10.14 24.59 -7.35
CA PRO A 59 -10.03 25.51 -6.22
C PRO A 59 -10.28 24.79 -4.89
N GLY A 60 -9.46 25.11 -3.88
CA GLY A 60 -9.51 24.42 -2.59
C GLY A 60 -8.84 23.06 -2.58
N GLY A 61 -7.95 22.77 -3.53
CA GLY A 61 -7.30 21.48 -3.79
C GLY A 61 -6.52 20.84 -2.64
N PHE A 62 -6.37 21.49 -1.48
CA PHE A 62 -5.88 20.83 -0.26
C PHE A 62 -6.91 19.91 0.39
N THR A 63 -8.21 20.11 0.08
CA THR A 63 -9.31 19.39 0.76
C THR A 63 -9.97 18.32 -0.10
N ARG A 64 -9.74 18.31 -1.43
CA ARG A 64 -10.36 17.34 -2.31
C ARG A 64 -9.42 16.16 -2.57
N GLU A 65 -9.73 15.05 -1.96
CA GLU A 65 -9.07 13.77 -2.24
C GLU A 65 -9.40 13.33 -3.67
N SER A 66 -8.38 13.17 -4.53
CA SER A 66 -8.57 12.49 -5.81
C SER A 66 -9.01 11.06 -5.53
N GLY A 67 -10.14 10.66 -6.09
CA GLY A 67 -10.69 9.32 -5.89
C GLY A 67 -9.76 8.22 -6.44
N PHE A 68 -10.00 6.99 -6.01
CA PHE A 68 -9.23 5.82 -6.45
C PHE A 68 -9.22 5.67 -8.00
N PRO A 69 -10.36 5.84 -8.74
CA PRO A 69 -10.34 5.69 -10.20
C PRO A 69 -9.37 6.63 -10.89
N GLN A 70 -9.24 7.87 -10.40
CA GLN A 70 -8.30 8.85 -10.96
C GLN A 70 -6.85 8.49 -10.65
N LYS A 71 -6.57 8.10 -9.39
CA LYS A 71 -5.22 7.71 -8.98
C LYS A 71 -4.75 6.41 -9.62
N SER A 72 -5.63 5.47 -9.94
CA SER A 72 -5.26 4.17 -10.51
C SER A 72 -4.70 4.26 -11.93
N HIS A 73 -5.09 5.27 -12.69
CA HIS A 73 -4.61 5.50 -14.07
C HIS A 73 -3.37 6.38 -14.17
N LEU A 74 -2.97 7.04 -13.06
CA LEU A 74 -1.78 7.90 -13.03
C LEU A 74 -0.54 7.09 -12.65
N ALA A 75 0.59 7.33 -13.34
CA ALA A 75 1.90 6.73 -13.03
C ALA A 75 1.84 5.20 -12.87
N THR A 76 1.15 4.49 -13.78
CA THR A 76 0.90 3.05 -13.65
C THR A 76 2.18 2.23 -13.81
N ALA A 77 3.06 2.62 -14.74
CA ALA A 77 4.35 1.95 -14.96
C ALA A 77 5.26 2.13 -13.75
N GLU A 78 5.31 3.34 -13.20
CA GLU A 78 6.09 3.70 -12.02
C GLU A 78 5.61 2.92 -10.80
N LYS A 79 4.31 2.87 -10.54
CA LYS A 79 3.73 2.07 -9.44
C LYS A 79 4.02 0.59 -9.59
N THR A 80 4.01 0.08 -10.81
CA THR A 80 4.39 -1.30 -11.11
C THR A 80 5.83 -1.56 -10.72
N ALA A 81 6.78 -0.71 -11.16
CA ALA A 81 8.20 -0.82 -10.84
C ALA A 81 8.46 -0.67 -9.32
N ILE A 82 7.83 0.31 -8.68
CA ILE A 82 7.89 0.50 -7.22
C ILE A 82 7.41 -0.75 -6.48
N ALA A 83 6.31 -1.35 -6.93
CA ALA A 83 5.75 -2.55 -6.32
C ALA A 83 6.67 -3.77 -6.47
N ASP A 84 7.39 -3.90 -7.60
CA ASP A 84 8.36 -4.97 -7.82
C ASP A 84 9.55 -4.85 -6.85
N VAL A 85 10.10 -3.66 -6.67
CA VAL A 85 11.16 -3.39 -5.69
C VAL A 85 10.66 -3.60 -4.25
N ALA A 86 9.47 -3.08 -3.92
CA ALA A 86 8.91 -3.22 -2.59
C ALA A 86 8.63 -4.69 -2.22
N ALA A 87 8.19 -5.51 -3.18
CA ALA A 87 7.96 -6.93 -2.96
C ALA A 87 9.25 -7.70 -2.67
N SER A 88 10.39 -7.29 -3.25
CA SER A 88 11.69 -7.91 -2.97
C SER A 88 12.22 -7.64 -1.55
N LEU A 89 11.59 -6.75 -0.80
CA LEU A 89 11.92 -6.47 0.60
C LEU A 89 11.19 -7.43 1.57
N VAL A 90 10.28 -8.25 1.10
CA VAL A 90 9.42 -9.10 1.94
C VAL A 90 9.89 -10.54 1.87
N ASP A 91 10.17 -11.11 3.03
CA ASP A 91 10.62 -12.48 3.17
C ASP A 91 9.46 -13.47 3.38
N GLU A 92 9.68 -14.75 3.05
CA GLU A 92 8.71 -15.82 3.29
C GLU A 92 8.39 -15.94 4.79
N GLY A 93 7.12 -16.12 5.13
CA GLY A 93 6.67 -16.30 6.52
C GLY A 93 6.52 -15.02 7.32
N GLU A 94 6.73 -13.86 6.72
CA GLU A 94 6.71 -12.56 7.40
C GLU A 94 5.28 -12.11 7.72
N ALA A 95 5.12 -11.34 8.81
CA ALA A 95 3.91 -10.60 9.12
C ALA A 95 4.13 -9.11 8.83
N ILE A 96 3.29 -8.54 7.96
CA ILE A 96 3.41 -7.16 7.50
C ILE A 96 2.07 -6.42 7.52
N VAL A 97 2.15 -5.10 7.53
CA VAL A 97 1.00 -4.23 7.31
C VAL A 97 1.08 -3.62 5.90
N VAL A 98 -0.04 -3.60 5.20
CA VAL A 98 -0.17 -2.93 3.88
C VAL A 98 -1.34 -1.97 3.91
N GLY A 99 -1.06 -0.67 3.88
CA GLY A 99 -2.06 0.39 3.90
C GLY A 99 -2.84 0.53 2.59
N ALA A 100 -3.90 1.34 2.61
CA ALA A 100 -4.72 1.59 1.43
C ALA A 100 -4.01 2.52 0.43
N GLY A 101 -4.06 2.17 -0.86
CA GLY A 101 -3.48 2.97 -1.93
C GLY A 101 -3.42 2.22 -3.27
N THR A 102 -3.24 2.95 -4.36
CA THR A 102 -3.07 2.34 -5.68
C THR A 102 -1.71 1.66 -5.83
N THR A 103 -0.65 2.22 -5.26
CA THR A 103 0.70 1.65 -5.27
C THR A 103 0.79 0.42 -4.36
N THR A 104 0.16 0.47 -3.17
CA THR A 104 0.09 -0.66 -2.25
C THR A 104 -0.78 -1.81 -2.79
N GLN A 105 -1.80 -1.51 -3.61
CA GLN A 105 -2.54 -2.54 -4.33
C GLN A 105 -1.65 -3.25 -5.37
N GLU A 106 -0.79 -2.51 -6.09
CA GLU A 106 0.17 -3.12 -7.01
C GLU A 106 1.17 -4.01 -6.25
N LEU A 107 1.64 -3.57 -5.07
CA LEU A 107 2.46 -4.40 -4.19
C LEU A 107 1.72 -5.70 -3.80
N ALA A 108 0.46 -5.62 -3.39
CA ALA A 108 -0.32 -6.79 -2.98
C ALA A 108 -0.40 -7.87 -4.08
N ARG A 109 -0.50 -7.48 -5.36
CA ARG A 109 -0.48 -8.42 -6.49
C ARG A 109 0.82 -9.21 -6.59
N ARG A 110 1.97 -8.64 -6.16
CA ARG A 110 3.28 -9.32 -6.13
C ARG A 110 3.39 -10.20 -4.90
N LEU A 111 2.93 -9.71 -3.77
CA LEU A 111 2.94 -10.46 -2.50
C LEU A 111 2.11 -11.75 -2.56
N ALA A 112 1.13 -11.83 -3.45
CA ALA A 112 0.36 -13.06 -3.69
C ALA A 112 1.24 -14.28 -4.05
N ARG A 113 2.50 -14.07 -4.45
CA ARG A 113 3.47 -15.11 -4.81
C ARG A 113 4.45 -15.45 -3.69
N VAL A 114 4.50 -14.66 -2.62
CA VAL A 114 5.38 -14.88 -1.47
C VAL A 114 4.66 -15.78 -0.47
N PRO A 115 5.18 -16.98 -0.17
CA PRO A 115 4.45 -17.94 0.63
C PRO A 115 4.55 -17.65 2.12
N GLY A 116 3.51 -18.05 2.86
CA GLY A 116 3.50 -18.00 4.33
C GLY A 116 3.29 -16.62 4.93
N LEU A 117 2.96 -15.58 4.13
CA LEU A 117 2.74 -14.23 4.63
C LEU A 117 1.47 -14.12 5.48
N THR A 118 1.54 -13.27 6.51
CA THR A 118 0.37 -12.67 7.16
C THR A 118 0.31 -11.19 6.81
N VAL A 119 -0.71 -10.77 6.07
CA VAL A 119 -0.90 -9.38 5.64
C VAL A 119 -2.06 -8.76 6.38
N VAL A 120 -1.78 -7.79 7.25
CA VAL A 120 -2.79 -6.96 7.91
C VAL A 120 -3.05 -5.73 7.04
N THR A 121 -4.32 -5.44 6.73
CA THR A 121 -4.65 -4.32 5.84
C THR A 121 -5.96 -3.64 6.20
N ASN A 122 -6.00 -2.32 6.01
CA ASN A 122 -7.22 -1.53 6.02
C ASN A 122 -7.76 -1.28 4.59
N SER A 123 -7.27 -2.00 3.58
CA SER A 123 -7.65 -1.81 2.18
C SER A 123 -8.48 -2.97 1.64
N LEU A 124 -9.69 -2.69 1.20
CA LEU A 124 -10.50 -3.69 0.49
C LEU A 124 -9.80 -4.18 -0.79
N LEU A 125 -9.08 -3.31 -1.50
CA LEU A 125 -8.43 -3.66 -2.77
C LEU A 125 -7.14 -4.47 -2.57
N VAL A 126 -6.41 -4.25 -1.49
CA VAL A 126 -5.28 -5.10 -1.08
C VAL A 126 -5.80 -6.49 -0.73
N ALA A 127 -6.85 -6.58 0.10
CA ALA A 127 -7.46 -7.85 0.46
C ALA A 127 -7.99 -8.60 -0.77
N GLN A 128 -8.64 -7.90 -1.70
CA GLN A 128 -9.10 -8.48 -2.97
C GLN A 128 -7.95 -9.03 -3.82
N ALA A 129 -6.83 -8.31 -3.92
CA ALA A 129 -5.65 -8.73 -4.68
C ALA A 129 -5.03 -10.01 -4.12
N LEU A 130 -5.16 -10.24 -2.82
CA LEU A 130 -4.63 -11.41 -2.09
C LEU A 130 -5.65 -12.54 -1.88
N ALA A 131 -6.94 -12.32 -2.18
CA ALA A 131 -8.02 -13.26 -1.84
C ALA A 131 -7.88 -14.67 -2.43
N HIS A 132 -7.11 -14.80 -3.51
CA HIS A 132 -6.87 -16.10 -4.18
C HIS A 132 -5.43 -16.61 -3.97
N ALA A 133 -4.65 -15.97 -3.12
CA ALA A 133 -3.28 -16.41 -2.80
C ALA A 133 -3.33 -17.58 -1.79
N ASN A 134 -3.00 -18.78 -2.21
CA ASN A 134 -3.18 -20.03 -1.43
C ASN A 134 -2.32 -20.10 -0.15
N ARG A 135 -1.33 -19.24 0.02
CA ARG A 135 -0.37 -19.29 1.16
C ARG A 135 -0.17 -17.93 1.81
N VAL A 136 -1.16 -17.06 1.69
CA VAL A 136 -1.17 -15.74 2.32
C VAL A 136 -2.41 -15.62 3.20
N GLU A 137 -2.20 -15.35 4.48
CA GLU A 137 -3.29 -15.01 5.40
C GLU A 137 -3.54 -13.49 5.34
N VAL A 138 -4.81 -13.10 5.19
CA VAL A 138 -5.20 -11.69 5.11
C VAL A 138 -6.09 -11.33 6.28
N VAL A 139 -5.61 -10.42 7.12
CA VAL A 139 -6.35 -9.89 8.26
C VAL A 139 -6.82 -8.46 7.92
N MET A 140 -8.12 -8.26 7.90
CA MET A 140 -8.69 -6.92 7.66
C MET A 140 -8.99 -6.22 8.99
N THR A 141 -8.64 -4.93 9.07
CA THR A 141 -8.82 -4.13 10.29
C THR A 141 -10.29 -3.93 10.70
N GLY A 142 -11.25 -4.19 9.78
CA GLY A 142 -12.62 -3.75 10.01
C GLY A 142 -12.77 -2.24 9.97
N GLY A 143 -13.89 -1.71 10.49
CA GLY A 143 -14.22 -0.28 10.45
C GLY A 143 -15.21 0.09 9.33
N THR A 144 -15.28 1.38 8.99
CA THR A 144 -16.17 1.91 7.95
C THR A 144 -15.46 2.00 6.61
N LEU A 145 -16.06 1.42 5.55
CA LEU A 145 -15.52 1.49 4.20
C LEU A 145 -15.76 2.87 3.58
N ARG A 146 -14.68 3.56 3.21
CA ARG A 146 -14.74 4.79 2.41
C ARG A 146 -14.75 4.46 0.92
N GLY A 147 -15.81 4.90 0.22
CA GLY A 147 -15.96 4.64 -1.22
C GLY A 147 -14.94 5.39 -2.11
N SER A 148 -14.32 6.48 -1.64
CA SER A 148 -13.36 7.27 -2.42
C SER A 148 -12.03 6.57 -2.67
N ASN A 149 -11.58 5.74 -1.74
CA ASN A 149 -10.27 5.08 -1.80
C ASN A 149 -10.30 3.61 -1.34
N TYR A 150 -11.48 3.07 -1.08
CA TYR A 150 -11.72 1.69 -0.61
C TYR A 150 -10.94 1.34 0.67
N ALA A 151 -10.69 2.33 1.52
CA ALA A 151 -10.05 2.15 2.81
C ALA A 151 -11.10 1.95 3.92
N LEU A 152 -10.79 1.07 4.85
CA LEU A 152 -11.49 0.92 6.12
C LEU A 152 -10.93 1.94 7.11
N VAL A 153 -11.80 2.72 7.74
CA VAL A 153 -11.42 3.82 8.64
C VAL A 153 -12.29 3.86 9.89
N GLY A 154 -11.91 4.72 10.82
CA GLY A 154 -12.63 4.95 12.07
C GLY A 154 -12.08 4.15 13.24
N SER A 155 -12.64 4.39 14.43
CA SER A 155 -12.15 3.83 15.69
C SER A 155 -12.07 2.30 15.72
N GLY A 156 -12.99 1.61 15.05
CA GLY A 156 -12.94 0.14 14.94
C GLY A 156 -11.68 -0.35 14.22
N ALA A 157 -11.26 0.34 13.13
CA ALA A 157 -10.04 0.02 12.43
C ALA A 157 -8.79 0.32 13.27
N GLU A 158 -8.79 1.46 13.97
CA GLU A 158 -7.68 1.85 14.85
C GLU A 158 -7.54 0.89 16.05
N GLN A 159 -8.66 0.51 16.67
CA GLN A 159 -8.66 -0.42 17.82
C GLN A 159 -8.16 -1.82 17.44
N SER A 160 -8.48 -2.31 16.26
CA SER A 160 -8.02 -3.64 15.80
C SER A 160 -6.50 -3.73 15.63
N LEU A 161 -5.82 -2.60 15.50
CA LEU A 161 -4.37 -2.50 15.38
C LEU A 161 -3.66 -2.37 16.74
N GLN A 162 -4.42 -2.16 17.83
CA GLN A 162 -3.83 -2.02 19.16
C GLN A 162 -3.18 -3.34 19.59
N GLY A 163 -1.92 -3.25 20.02
CA GLY A 163 -1.15 -4.43 20.44
C GLY A 163 -0.58 -5.26 19.28
N LEU A 164 -0.93 -4.96 18.03
CA LEU A 164 -0.29 -5.59 16.88
C LEU A 164 1.20 -5.24 16.82
N ARG A 165 2.03 -6.22 16.46
CA ARG A 165 3.44 -6.02 16.14
C ARG A 165 3.79 -6.81 14.89
N VAL A 166 4.32 -6.11 13.90
CA VAL A 166 4.75 -6.66 12.61
C VAL A 166 6.15 -6.13 12.28
N SER A 167 6.82 -6.77 11.33
CA SER A 167 8.13 -6.36 10.88
C SER A 167 8.09 -5.04 10.11
N ARG A 168 7.19 -4.92 9.14
CA ARG A 168 7.13 -3.77 8.22
C ARG A 168 5.72 -3.26 7.97
N ALA A 169 5.61 -1.94 7.81
CA ALA A 169 4.42 -1.29 7.26
C ALA A 169 4.75 -0.70 5.88
N PHE A 170 3.97 -1.08 4.88
CA PHE A 170 4.01 -0.50 3.55
C PHE A 170 2.88 0.49 3.39
N LEU A 171 3.21 1.77 3.21
CA LEU A 171 2.25 2.86 3.14
C LEU A 171 2.44 3.69 1.87
N SER A 172 1.35 4.26 1.39
CA SER A 172 1.36 5.25 0.32
C SER A 172 0.45 6.42 0.71
N GLY A 173 0.66 7.57 0.09
CA GLY A 173 -0.07 8.79 0.45
C GLY A 173 -0.46 9.64 -0.75
N SER A 174 -0.90 10.86 -0.45
CA SER A 174 -1.25 11.85 -1.46
C SER A 174 -0.10 12.82 -1.75
N GLY A 175 0.84 12.96 -0.83
CA GLY A 175 2.03 13.79 -0.95
C GLY A 175 3.13 13.34 0.00
N LEU A 176 4.38 13.67 -0.35
CA LEU A 176 5.59 13.38 0.42
C LEU A 176 6.55 14.55 0.32
N THR A 177 6.95 15.09 1.46
CA THR A 177 7.98 16.14 1.56
C THR A 177 9.02 15.77 2.60
N ALA A 178 10.23 16.28 2.45
CA ALA A 178 11.30 16.10 3.43
C ALA A 178 10.94 16.79 4.78
N GLU A 179 10.24 17.90 4.72
CA GLU A 179 9.85 18.66 5.93
C GLU A 179 8.80 17.91 6.77
N ARG A 180 7.76 17.33 6.14
CA ARG A 180 6.61 16.76 6.86
C ARG A 180 6.44 15.26 6.71
N GLY A 181 7.19 14.63 5.81
CA GLY A 181 7.00 13.22 5.50
C GLY A 181 5.76 12.96 4.66
N LEU A 182 5.15 11.79 4.84
CA LEU A 182 3.97 11.35 4.08
C LEU A 182 2.70 12.03 4.59
N SER A 183 1.83 12.42 3.67
CA SER A 183 0.59 13.12 3.98
C SER A 183 -0.62 12.66 3.15
N THR A 184 -1.82 12.91 3.68
CA THR A 184 -3.11 12.64 3.03
C THR A 184 -4.09 13.79 3.26
N SER A 185 -5.09 13.91 2.40
CA SER A 185 -6.12 14.94 2.49
C SER A 185 -7.28 14.59 3.44
N ASN A 186 -7.28 13.39 4.03
CA ASN A 186 -8.39 12.92 4.84
C ASN A 186 -7.96 12.52 6.26
N MET A 187 -8.63 13.10 7.27
CA MET A 187 -8.32 12.90 8.68
C MET A 187 -8.53 11.44 9.14
N LEU A 188 -9.61 10.78 8.70
CA LEU A 188 -9.88 9.41 9.12
C LEU A 188 -8.87 8.43 8.53
N SER A 189 -8.45 8.65 7.28
CA SER A 189 -7.36 7.87 6.69
C SER A 189 -6.05 8.12 7.45
N ALA A 190 -5.74 9.38 7.76
CA ALA A 190 -4.53 9.71 8.51
C ALA A 190 -4.48 9.06 9.90
N SER A 191 -5.61 8.98 10.60
CA SER A 191 -5.69 8.30 11.90
C SER A 191 -5.32 6.81 11.80
N VAL A 192 -5.91 6.11 10.84
CA VAL A 192 -5.62 4.68 10.64
C VAL A 192 -4.18 4.47 10.16
N ASP A 193 -3.69 5.29 9.21
CA ASP A 193 -2.30 5.20 8.74
C ASP A 193 -1.30 5.35 9.89
N ARG A 194 -1.54 6.28 10.82
CA ARG A 194 -0.71 6.42 12.04
C ARG A 194 -0.76 5.18 12.93
N ALA A 195 -1.93 4.53 13.05
CA ALA A 195 -2.05 3.29 13.82
C ALA A 195 -1.30 2.12 13.13
N LEU A 196 -1.33 2.06 11.79
CA LEU A 196 -0.54 1.10 11.01
C LEU A 196 0.98 1.30 11.22
N VAL A 197 1.44 2.55 11.23
CA VAL A 197 2.84 2.92 11.52
C VAL A 197 3.26 2.43 12.91
N GLN A 198 2.43 2.67 13.93
CA GLN A 198 2.73 2.26 15.30
C GLN A 198 2.83 0.75 15.49
N ALA A 199 2.19 -0.02 14.63
CA ALA A 199 2.23 -1.48 14.67
C ALA A 199 3.51 -2.10 14.10
N ALA A 200 4.32 -1.35 13.35
CA ALA A 200 5.47 -1.87 12.60
C ALA A 200 6.81 -1.45 13.18
N ALA A 201 7.81 -2.32 13.02
CA ALA A 201 9.21 -2.00 13.37
C ALA A 201 9.88 -1.13 12.31
N GLU A 202 9.56 -1.34 11.03
CA GLU A 202 10.07 -0.56 9.90
C GLU A 202 8.91 0.03 9.10
N VAL A 203 9.09 1.27 8.62
CA VAL A 203 8.09 1.97 7.79
C VAL A 203 8.66 2.19 6.39
N VAL A 204 8.04 1.56 5.41
CA VAL A 204 8.39 1.66 4.00
C VAL A 204 7.31 2.48 3.28
N VAL A 205 7.69 3.63 2.77
CA VAL A 205 6.82 4.51 1.99
C VAL A 205 6.95 4.17 0.50
N LEU A 206 5.83 4.02 -0.18
CA LEU A 206 5.73 3.78 -1.62
C LEU A 206 5.14 5.02 -2.28
N ALA A 207 5.96 5.78 -2.98
CA ALA A 207 5.53 7.03 -3.61
C ALA A 207 6.17 7.20 -5.00
N ASP A 208 5.35 7.40 -6.03
CA ASP A 208 5.84 7.80 -7.34
C ASP A 208 6.29 9.27 -7.33
N HIS A 209 7.17 9.66 -8.29
CA HIS A 209 7.74 11.02 -8.37
C HIS A 209 6.69 12.14 -8.31
N THR A 210 5.44 11.89 -8.74
CA THR A 210 4.37 12.90 -8.71
C THR A 210 3.94 13.29 -7.29
N LYS A 211 4.35 12.52 -6.28
CA LYS A 211 4.05 12.76 -4.86
C LYS A 211 5.14 13.55 -4.16
N LEU A 212 6.38 13.51 -4.70
CA LEU A 212 7.53 14.21 -4.14
C LEU A 212 7.32 15.73 -4.19
N GLY A 213 7.58 16.38 -3.08
CA GLY A 213 7.36 17.81 -2.88
C GLY A 213 5.88 18.22 -2.85
N THR A 214 4.91 17.30 -2.86
CA THR A 214 3.50 17.60 -2.64
C THR A 214 3.19 17.46 -1.15
N ASP A 215 2.53 18.47 -0.57
CA ASP A 215 2.03 18.43 0.80
C ASP A 215 0.51 18.45 0.82
N THR A 216 -0.08 17.75 1.78
CA THR A 216 -1.53 17.70 1.98
C THR A 216 -1.88 17.93 3.45
N MET A 217 -3.17 18.04 3.75
CA MET A 217 -3.64 18.57 5.04
C MET A 217 -3.15 17.79 6.26
N PHE A 218 -3.14 16.44 6.21
CA PHE A 218 -2.88 15.60 7.37
C PHE A 218 -1.61 14.78 7.17
N GLN A 219 -0.62 15.00 8.02
CA GLN A 219 0.57 14.15 8.10
C GLN A 219 0.19 12.76 8.60
N THR A 220 0.70 11.72 7.92
CA THR A 220 0.49 10.31 8.28
C THR A 220 1.75 9.67 8.84
N VAL A 221 2.89 9.88 8.18
CA VAL A 221 4.20 9.37 8.59
C VAL A 221 5.18 10.53 8.64
N PRO A 222 5.65 10.95 9.82
CA PRO A 222 6.73 11.92 9.95
C PRO A 222 8.01 11.43 9.27
N THR A 223 8.85 12.32 8.77
CA THR A 223 10.05 11.97 8.00
C THR A 223 11.03 11.13 8.80
N ASP A 224 11.22 11.43 10.07
CA ASP A 224 12.09 10.72 11.01
C ASP A 224 11.62 9.28 11.33
N VAL A 225 10.38 8.94 11.01
CA VAL A 225 9.80 7.59 11.15
C VAL A 225 9.93 6.77 9.86
N ILE A 226 10.15 7.41 8.71
CA ILE A 226 10.33 6.72 7.44
C ILE A 226 11.68 6.02 7.41
N THR A 227 11.67 4.69 7.48
CA THR A 227 12.89 3.88 7.35
C THR A 227 13.38 3.84 5.92
N ARG A 228 12.44 3.66 4.97
CA ARG A 228 12.75 3.54 3.55
C ARG A 228 11.67 4.17 2.67
N LEU A 229 12.13 4.80 1.59
CA LEU A 229 11.29 5.22 0.47
C LEU A 229 11.60 4.35 -0.75
N VAL A 230 10.56 3.75 -1.35
CA VAL A 230 10.65 3.15 -2.69
C VAL A 230 9.93 4.07 -3.65
N THR A 231 10.64 4.56 -4.64
CA THR A 231 10.15 5.53 -5.64
C THR A 231 10.68 5.18 -7.03
N ASP A 232 10.16 5.81 -8.06
CA ASP A 232 10.73 5.78 -9.41
C ASP A 232 11.72 6.93 -9.60
N GLU A 233 12.47 6.88 -10.70
CA GLU A 233 13.40 7.95 -11.05
C GLU A 233 12.61 9.19 -11.51
N PRO A 234 12.75 10.35 -10.85
CA PRO A 234 12.10 11.57 -11.29
C PRO A 234 12.53 11.95 -12.71
N PRO A 235 11.61 12.44 -13.55
CA PRO A 235 11.99 12.97 -14.87
C PRO A 235 13.03 14.07 -14.74
N ALA A 236 14.01 14.13 -15.67
CA ALA A 236 15.13 15.09 -15.63
C ALA A 236 14.71 16.58 -15.55
N HIS A 237 13.47 16.90 -15.90
CA HIS A 237 12.92 18.26 -15.81
C HIS A 237 12.17 18.52 -14.49
N ASP A 238 12.05 17.54 -13.61
CA ASP A 238 11.39 17.68 -12.30
C ASP A 238 12.43 17.94 -11.20
N GLU A 239 13.04 19.12 -11.24
CA GLU A 239 14.03 19.56 -10.25
C GLU A 239 13.47 19.52 -8.81
N ARG A 240 12.16 19.72 -8.65
CA ARG A 240 11.51 19.69 -7.36
C ARG A 240 11.52 18.29 -6.76
N ALA A 241 11.09 17.29 -7.53
CA ALA A 241 11.11 15.90 -7.06
C ALA A 241 12.55 15.44 -6.75
N ALA A 242 13.53 15.84 -7.58
CA ALA A 242 14.94 15.53 -7.35
C ALA A 242 15.45 16.19 -6.04
N THR A 243 15.11 17.46 -5.79
CA THR A 243 15.49 18.19 -4.57
C THR A 243 14.87 17.52 -3.32
N GLU A 244 13.58 17.16 -3.36
CA GLU A 244 12.91 16.49 -2.25
C GLU A 244 13.52 15.12 -1.97
N LEU A 245 13.86 14.36 -3.01
CA LEU A 245 14.49 13.07 -2.87
C LEU A 245 15.86 13.16 -2.18
N GLN A 246 16.67 14.16 -2.58
CA GLN A 246 17.94 14.43 -1.92
C GLN A 246 17.75 14.84 -0.46
N ALA A 247 16.79 15.74 -0.18
CA ALA A 247 16.51 16.20 1.17
C ALA A 247 16.02 15.07 2.10
N LEU A 248 15.24 14.11 1.57
CA LEU A 248 14.85 12.90 2.30
C LEU A 248 16.06 12.01 2.63
N ALA A 249 16.95 11.82 1.65
CA ALA A 249 18.19 11.05 1.85
C ALA A 249 19.09 11.71 2.90
N ASP A 250 19.25 13.02 2.88
CA ASP A 250 20.04 13.79 3.84
C ASP A 250 19.50 13.67 5.29
N GLN A 251 18.21 13.40 5.45
CA GLN A 251 17.57 13.11 6.74
C GLN A 251 17.66 11.63 7.15
N GLY A 252 18.37 10.79 6.40
CA GLY A 252 18.63 9.39 6.73
C GLY A 252 17.59 8.41 6.20
N VAL A 253 16.62 8.84 5.38
CA VAL A 253 15.69 7.93 4.70
C VAL A 253 16.44 7.11 3.67
N GLN A 254 16.36 5.78 3.74
CA GLN A 254 16.95 4.91 2.72
C GLN A 254 16.15 4.99 1.43
N ILE A 255 16.77 5.43 0.34
CA ILE A 255 16.10 5.57 -0.95
C ILE A 255 16.36 4.34 -1.82
N ALA A 256 15.29 3.71 -2.32
CA ALA A 256 15.34 2.67 -3.33
C ALA A 256 14.62 3.17 -4.59
N VAL A 257 15.38 3.36 -5.67
CA VAL A 257 14.83 3.84 -6.94
C VAL A 257 14.49 2.66 -7.85
N ALA A 258 13.23 2.55 -8.24
CA ALA A 258 12.74 1.55 -9.16
C ALA A 258 12.94 2.02 -10.61
N GLY A 259 13.69 1.25 -11.41
CA GLY A 259 13.83 1.51 -12.84
C GLY A 259 12.58 1.10 -13.61
N THR A 260 12.07 1.95 -14.47
CA THR A 260 10.95 1.64 -15.40
C THR A 260 11.40 0.87 -16.64
N GLY A 261 12.68 0.45 -16.72
CA GLY A 261 13.23 -0.39 -17.78
C GLY A 261 12.76 -1.84 -17.65
N ALA A 262 12.64 -2.56 -18.79
CA ALA A 262 12.26 -3.96 -18.86
C ALA A 262 13.07 -4.82 -17.85
N PRO A 263 12.49 -5.88 -17.27
CA PRO A 263 13.18 -6.69 -16.29
C PRO A 263 14.48 -7.21 -16.89
N ALA A 264 15.60 -6.89 -16.24
CA ALA A 264 16.88 -7.49 -16.57
C ALA A 264 16.80 -9.00 -16.25
N HIS A 265 16.55 -9.81 -17.27
CA HIS A 265 16.71 -11.24 -17.18
C HIS A 265 18.18 -11.56 -16.95
N GLY A 266 18.48 -12.17 -15.82
CA GLY A 266 19.69 -12.96 -15.61
C GLY A 266 20.93 -12.17 -15.25
N GLY A 267 21.07 -11.73 -14.02
CA GLY A 267 22.35 -11.55 -13.36
C GLY A 267 22.87 -12.94 -12.97
N GLU A 268 23.78 -13.47 -13.76
CA GLU A 268 24.58 -14.66 -13.48
C GLU A 268 25.28 -14.47 -12.11
N GLN A 269 24.92 -15.27 -11.14
CA GLN A 269 25.62 -15.29 -9.86
C GLN A 269 27.05 -15.79 -10.13
N PRO A 270 28.11 -15.13 -9.65
CA PRO A 270 29.44 -15.68 -9.75
C PRO A 270 29.54 -16.93 -8.87
N HIS A 271 29.75 -18.07 -9.50
CA HIS A 271 30.11 -19.32 -8.83
C HIS A 271 31.39 -19.11 -8.01
N PRO A 272 31.45 -19.53 -6.74
CA PRO A 272 32.71 -19.57 -6.01
C PRO A 272 33.62 -20.63 -6.61
N PRO A 273 34.95 -20.39 -6.68
CA PRO A 273 35.90 -21.30 -7.31
C PRO A 273 36.09 -22.58 -6.51
N GLY A 274 35.95 -23.68 -7.21
CA GLY A 274 36.52 -25.01 -7.00
C GLY A 274 36.78 -25.51 -5.58
N GLY A 275 35.84 -26.25 -5.00
CA GLY A 275 36.07 -27.18 -3.89
C GLY A 275 36.35 -28.59 -4.43
N ARG A 276 37.47 -29.18 -3.99
CA ARG A 276 38.03 -30.49 -4.38
C ARG A 276 37.04 -31.64 -4.25
N PRO A 277 37.19 -32.73 -5.05
CA PRO A 277 36.30 -33.89 -4.99
C PRO A 277 36.42 -34.65 -3.68
N ARG A 278 35.27 -34.91 -3.05
CA ARG A 278 35.17 -35.80 -1.88
C ARG A 278 35.26 -37.25 -2.35
N ARG A 279 36.18 -37.98 -1.73
CA ARG A 279 36.39 -39.42 -1.82
C ARG A 279 35.12 -40.17 -1.43
N ASP A 280 34.78 -41.15 -2.24
CA ASP A 280 33.79 -42.19 -1.96
C ASP A 280 34.13 -42.98 -0.68
N LEU A 281 33.17 -43.05 0.24
CA LEU A 281 33.17 -44.02 1.33
C LEU A 281 31.98 -44.97 1.12
N PRO A 282 32.19 -46.30 1.29
CA PRO A 282 31.20 -47.30 0.94
C PRO A 282 30.08 -47.42 1.98
N LEU A 283 28.90 -47.75 1.49
CA LEU A 283 27.68 -48.06 2.26
C LEU A 283 27.85 -49.39 3.04
N PRO A 284 27.45 -49.48 4.31
CA PRO A 284 27.34 -50.77 5.00
C PRO A 284 26.00 -51.48 4.69
N GLY A 285 26.13 -52.76 4.50
CA GLY A 285 25.26 -53.75 3.93
C GLY A 285 23.93 -54.01 4.61
N GLN A 286 23.04 -54.51 3.80
CA GLN A 286 21.82 -55.24 4.10
C GLN A 286 22.08 -56.50 4.94
N ARG A 287 21.34 -56.70 6.01
CA ARG A 287 20.94 -58.00 6.62
C ARG A 287 19.62 -57.68 7.34
N GLY A 288 18.55 -58.38 7.24
CA GLY A 288 18.27 -59.74 7.10
C GLY A 288 16.83 -59.85 7.64
N ARG A 289 15.93 -60.50 6.89
CA ARG A 289 14.60 -60.92 7.34
C ARG A 289 14.72 -61.90 8.48
N MET A 290 13.83 -61.88 9.46
CA MET A 290 13.18 -63.05 10.10
C MET A 290 11.88 -62.65 10.86
N PRO A 291 11.00 -63.61 11.16
CA PRO A 291 9.57 -63.44 11.14
C PRO A 291 8.87 -63.61 12.49
N GLY A 292 7.62 -63.20 12.57
CA GLY A 292 6.57 -63.89 13.32
C GLY A 292 6.53 -63.75 14.84
N GLY A 293 5.49 -63.16 15.35
CA GLY A 293 5.11 -63.22 16.75
C GLY A 293 3.66 -62.77 16.92
N GLN A 294 2.74 -63.69 16.78
CA GLN A 294 1.34 -63.55 17.25
C GLN A 294 1.30 -63.46 18.76
N PHE A 295 0.52 -62.48 19.28
CA PHE A 295 -0.09 -62.66 20.60
C PHE A 295 -1.54 -62.17 20.61
N ARG A 296 -2.36 -63.07 21.05
CA ARG A 296 -3.82 -63.04 21.32
C ARG A 296 -4.17 -61.97 22.36
N GLY A 297 -5.23 -61.32 22.23
CA GLY A 297 -6.60 -61.35 22.66
C GLY A 297 -6.89 -61.33 24.16
N GLY A 298 -7.88 -60.54 24.51
CA GLY A 298 -8.70 -60.70 25.68
C GLY A 298 -9.16 -59.37 26.33
N PRO A 299 -10.32 -59.41 26.91
CA PRO A 299 -11.39 -58.43 26.64
C PRO A 299 -11.78 -57.63 27.89
N GLY A 300 -12.67 -56.65 27.71
CA GLY A 300 -13.57 -56.26 28.79
C GLY A 300 -13.74 -54.75 29.05
N GLY A 301 -14.76 -54.21 28.61
CA GLY A 301 -15.69 -53.17 28.89
C GLY A 301 -15.59 -52.35 30.20
N PRO A 302 -16.57 -51.54 30.62
CA PRO A 302 -17.60 -50.85 29.83
C PRO A 302 -17.71 -49.32 30.15
N GLY A 303 -18.37 -48.61 29.32
CA GLY A 303 -19.40 -47.64 29.66
C GLY A 303 -19.04 -46.36 30.42
N GLY A 304 -19.26 -45.25 29.75
CA GLY A 304 -19.32 -43.93 30.36
C GLY A 304 -19.88 -42.94 29.38
N ALA A 305 -21.20 -42.95 29.18
CA ALA A 305 -21.95 -41.90 28.53
C ALA A 305 -21.87 -40.63 29.36
N LEU A 306 -21.43 -39.52 28.81
CA LEU A 306 -21.70 -38.21 29.36
C LEU A 306 -22.58 -37.42 28.39
N THR A 307 -23.74 -37.18 28.88
CA THR A 307 -24.91 -36.47 28.38
C THR A 307 -24.58 -35.02 28.00
N ASN A 308 -25.10 -34.64 26.83
CA ASN A 308 -25.33 -33.24 26.42
C ASN A 308 -26.27 -32.57 27.43
N GLU A 309 -25.83 -31.48 28.02
CA GLU A 309 -26.71 -30.51 28.67
C GLU A 309 -26.74 -29.21 27.88
N VAL A 310 -27.88 -29.04 27.21
CA VAL A 310 -28.32 -27.82 26.54
C VAL A 310 -28.81 -26.88 27.63
N LEU A 311 -28.21 -25.72 27.79
CA LEU A 311 -28.77 -24.61 28.56
C LEU A 311 -29.31 -23.55 27.61
N ALA A 312 -30.63 -23.46 27.59
CA ALA A 312 -31.42 -22.43 26.90
C ALA A 312 -31.55 -21.15 27.78
N PRO A 313 -32.04 -20.03 27.20
CA PRO A 313 -31.85 -18.69 27.75
C PRO A 313 -32.96 -18.22 28.67
N GLU A 314 -32.63 -17.47 29.70
CA GLU A 314 -33.60 -16.66 30.46
C GLU A 314 -33.41 -15.17 30.18
N ARG A 315 -34.37 -14.61 29.46
CA ARG A 315 -35.41 -13.60 29.78
C ARG A 315 -34.91 -12.26 30.36
N THR A 316 -35.03 -11.27 29.46
CA THR A 316 -35.87 -10.05 29.54
C THR A 316 -36.29 -9.56 30.92
N ALA A 317 -35.90 -8.33 31.27
CA ALA A 317 -36.78 -7.20 31.57
C ALA A 317 -36.02 -6.06 32.27
N ARG A 318 -35.98 -4.90 31.71
CA ARG A 318 -36.61 -3.64 32.17
C ARG A 318 -35.92 -2.45 31.50
N VAL A 319 -36.55 -2.01 30.45
CA VAL A 319 -36.47 -0.59 30.04
C VAL A 319 -37.78 0.04 30.54
N ALA A 320 -37.66 0.98 31.43
CA ALA A 320 -38.59 2.10 31.59
C ALA A 320 -37.99 3.10 32.57
N ASP A 321 -38.08 4.33 32.16
CA ASP A 321 -38.19 5.53 32.98
C ASP A 321 -36.90 6.24 33.40
N MET A 322 -36.56 7.22 32.56
CA MET A 322 -36.11 8.55 33.00
C MET A 322 -36.19 9.54 31.85
N ARG A 323 -37.40 9.95 31.47
CA ARG A 323 -37.67 11.29 30.98
C ARG A 323 -38.15 12.13 32.15
N ARG A 324 -37.43 13.27 32.39
CA ARG A 324 -37.71 14.44 33.20
C ARG A 324 -36.69 14.69 34.30
N ARG A 325 -35.67 15.45 33.97
CA ARG A 325 -35.35 16.76 34.58
C ARG A 325 -34.34 17.46 33.69
#